data_f59e54b0396b6e8ebbb8a40740892f3e
#
_entry.id   f59e54b0396b6e8ebbb8a40740892f3e
#
_cell.length_a   1.000
_cell.length_b   1.000
_cell.length_c   1.000
_cell.angle_alpha   90.00
_cell.angle_beta   90.00
_cell.angle_gamma   90.00
#
_symmetry.space_group_name_H-M   'P 1'
#
loop_
_entity.id
_entity.type
_entity.pdbx_description
1 polymer ?
#
loop_
_entity_poly.entity_id
_entity_poly.type
_entity_poly.pdbx_seq_one_letter_code
_entity_poly.pdbx_strand_id
1 'polypeptide(L)'
;MEIQLTPTYTLTYPELKFPDGITLVTGPSGVGKTTLLRALHGDLTTEQAALVHAEKTALMPQQPQWISYMSLREQLSMTVDKTWESIAITLGLEDHFDKLPDELSIGQQQRFWLAWVLAEDAQWILLDEPTSALDDDWALAAIALFVQFRSDYPNKKLIIVTHDIRLLQGAIQNHHIAL
;
A
#
# COMPACT_ATOMS: atom_id res chain seq x y z
N MET A 1 9.92 13.90 13.38
CA MET A 1 8.44 13.95 13.46
C MET A 1 8.00 13.21 14.70
N GLU A 2 7.06 13.75 15.45
CA GLU A 2 6.52 13.09 16.65
C GLU A 2 5.02 12.85 16.43
N ILE A 3 4.55 11.65 16.82
CA ILE A 3 3.15 11.27 16.76
C ILE A 3 2.72 10.83 18.16
N GLN A 4 1.88 11.60 18.80
CA GLN A 4 1.31 11.26 20.09
C GLN A 4 0.11 10.34 19.90
N LEU A 5 0.22 9.08 20.34
CA LEU A 5 -0.84 8.06 20.21
C LEU A 5 -1.76 8.04 21.43
N THR A 6 -1.22 8.35 22.61
CA THR A 6 -1.95 8.47 23.86
C THR A 6 -1.35 9.62 24.68
N PRO A 7 -2.00 10.10 25.75
CA PRO A 7 -1.41 11.12 26.62
C PRO A 7 -0.03 10.78 27.19
N THR A 8 0.32 9.47 27.23
CA THR A 8 1.56 8.96 27.82
C THR A 8 2.49 8.27 26.83
N TYR A 9 2.10 8.18 25.55
CA TYR A 9 2.88 7.45 24.54
C TYR A 9 3.03 8.25 23.26
N THR A 10 4.26 8.59 22.93
CA THR A 10 4.64 9.34 21.72
C THR A 10 5.66 8.52 20.93
N LEU A 11 5.42 8.38 19.63
CA LEU A 11 6.40 7.85 18.69
C LEU A 11 7.22 9.00 18.11
N THR A 12 8.54 8.88 18.16
CA THR A 12 9.45 9.86 17.57
C THR A 12 10.14 9.27 16.36
N TYR A 13 9.96 9.89 15.22
CA TYR A 13 10.62 9.52 13.96
C TYR A 13 11.73 10.50 13.64
N PRO A 14 12.83 10.06 12.99
CA PRO A 14 13.83 10.98 12.44
C PRO A 14 13.19 11.92 11.40
N GLU A 15 13.97 12.85 10.88
CA GLU A 15 13.51 13.63 9.71
C GLU A 15 13.30 12.68 8.52
N LEU A 16 12.05 12.52 8.09
CA LEU A 16 11.67 11.63 7.00
C LEU A 16 11.50 12.42 5.72
N LYS A 17 12.06 11.91 4.63
CA LYS A 17 11.89 12.45 3.28
C LYS A 17 11.33 11.37 2.38
N PHE A 18 10.28 11.69 1.65
CA PHE A 18 9.61 10.79 0.72
C PHE A 18 9.72 11.39 -0.69
N PRO A 19 10.82 11.12 -1.41
CA PRO A 19 10.95 11.55 -2.80
C PRO A 19 9.93 10.83 -3.70
N ASP A 20 9.72 11.33 -4.90
CA ASP A 20 8.91 10.68 -5.90
C ASP A 20 9.49 9.29 -6.25
N GLY A 21 8.61 8.37 -6.65
CA GLY A 21 8.96 6.98 -6.89
C GLY A 21 8.78 6.08 -5.68
N ILE A 22 9.61 5.04 -5.52
CA ILE A 22 9.43 4.01 -4.50
C ILE A 22 10.32 4.28 -3.29
N THR A 23 9.70 4.40 -2.11
CA THR A 23 10.38 4.42 -0.81
C THR A 23 10.04 3.14 -0.04
N LEU A 24 11.05 2.36 0.33
CA LEU A 24 10.89 1.24 1.25
C LEU A 24 11.10 1.70 2.69
N VAL A 25 10.22 1.28 3.60
CA VAL A 25 10.30 1.53 5.03
C VAL A 25 10.46 0.21 5.76
N THR A 26 11.56 0.05 6.48
CA THR A 26 11.88 -1.15 7.27
C THR A 26 12.09 -0.81 8.74
N GLY A 27 12.18 -1.81 9.58
CA GLY A 27 12.45 -1.66 11.01
C GLY A 27 11.83 -2.79 11.83
N PRO A 28 12.17 -2.93 13.11
CA PRO A 28 11.65 -3.98 13.98
C PRO A 28 10.12 -3.96 14.08
N SER A 29 9.52 -5.09 14.47
CA SER A 29 8.09 -5.12 14.81
C SER A 29 7.81 -4.16 15.97
N GLY A 30 6.70 -3.44 15.90
CA GLY A 30 6.28 -2.48 16.94
C GLY A 30 6.98 -1.11 16.90
N VAL A 31 7.94 -0.85 15.99
CA VAL A 31 8.63 0.45 15.89
C VAL A 31 7.73 1.59 15.36
N GLY A 32 6.52 1.26 14.88
CA GLY A 32 5.54 2.27 14.43
C GLY A 32 5.40 2.41 12.91
N LYS A 33 5.86 1.44 12.10
CA LYS A 33 5.74 1.51 10.63
C LYS A 33 4.31 1.70 10.13
N THR A 34 3.38 0.86 10.59
CA THR A 34 1.94 0.99 10.31
C THR A 34 1.38 2.33 10.79
N THR A 35 1.82 2.78 11.96
CA THR A 35 1.42 4.09 12.51
C THR A 35 1.89 5.23 11.62
N LEU A 36 3.10 5.13 11.08
CA LEU A 36 3.62 6.10 10.11
C LEU A 36 2.74 6.17 8.86
N LEU A 37 2.38 5.02 8.26
CA LEU A 37 1.49 5.01 7.09
C LEU A 37 0.12 5.62 7.41
N ARG A 38 -0.47 5.29 8.56
CA ARG A 38 -1.75 5.87 8.99
C ARG A 38 -1.66 7.37 9.25
N ALA A 39 -0.55 7.85 9.77
CA ALA A 39 -0.30 9.28 9.93
C ALA A 39 -0.19 10.00 8.58
N LEU A 40 0.52 9.38 7.61
CA LEU A 40 0.64 9.88 6.25
C LEU A 40 -0.71 9.85 5.51
N HIS A 41 -1.58 8.88 5.81
CA HIS A 41 -2.93 8.79 5.25
C HIS A 41 -3.91 9.79 5.86
N GLY A 42 -3.62 10.30 7.05
CA GLY A 42 -4.49 11.23 7.75
C GLY A 42 -5.49 10.56 8.71
N ASP A 43 -5.35 9.25 8.97
CA ASP A 43 -6.17 8.53 9.94
C ASP A 43 -5.87 8.89 11.41
N LEU A 44 -4.75 9.56 11.62
CA LEU A 44 -4.34 10.03 12.94
C LEU A 44 -4.52 11.53 13.03
N THR A 45 -5.30 11.98 14.00
CA THR A 45 -5.53 13.41 14.31
C THR A 45 -4.30 14.01 15.00
N THR A 46 -3.23 14.26 14.25
CA THR A 46 -2.06 14.98 14.76
C THR A 46 -1.84 16.24 13.94
N GLU A 47 -1.39 17.33 14.58
CA GLU A 47 -1.09 18.60 13.89
C GLU A 47 -0.03 18.41 12.79
N GLN A 48 0.80 17.38 12.90
CA GLN A 48 1.87 17.07 11.94
C GLN A 48 1.42 16.18 10.78
N ALA A 49 0.40 15.35 10.96
CA ALA A 49 -0.25 14.64 9.84
C ALA A 49 -0.93 15.63 8.88
N ALA A 50 -1.28 16.82 9.33
CA ALA A 50 -1.83 17.88 8.49
C ALA A 50 -0.89 18.35 7.36
N LEU A 51 0.40 18.05 7.40
CA LEU A 51 1.35 18.39 6.34
C LEU A 51 1.17 17.55 5.05
N VAL A 52 0.53 16.39 5.15
CA VAL A 52 0.27 15.49 4.01
C VAL A 52 -1.16 15.64 3.49
N HIS A 53 -2.07 16.27 4.24
CA HIS A 53 -3.49 16.43 3.87
C HIS A 53 -3.76 17.25 2.60
N ALA A 54 -2.75 17.90 2.01
CA ALA A 54 -2.92 18.64 0.75
C ALA A 54 -2.97 17.72 -0.49
N GLU A 55 -2.46 16.48 -0.39
CA GLU A 55 -2.40 15.54 -1.51
C GLU A 55 -3.25 14.30 -1.22
N LYS A 56 -3.88 13.76 -2.25
CA LYS A 56 -4.67 12.53 -2.11
C LYS A 56 -3.77 11.35 -1.77
N THR A 57 -4.17 10.56 -0.79
CA THR A 57 -3.50 9.34 -0.37
C THR A 57 -4.41 8.13 -0.52
N ALA A 58 -3.86 6.98 -0.90
CA ALA A 58 -4.53 5.69 -0.87
C ALA A 58 -3.73 4.75 0.02
N LEU A 59 -4.39 4.04 0.92
CA LEU A 59 -3.76 3.15 1.89
C LEU A 59 -4.25 1.72 1.70
N MET A 60 -3.30 0.79 1.55
CA MET A 60 -3.51 -0.64 1.72
C MET A 60 -3.15 -1.01 3.17
N PRO A 61 -4.16 -1.22 4.05
CA PRO A 61 -3.89 -1.59 5.43
C PRO A 61 -3.49 -3.08 5.53
N GLN A 62 -2.83 -3.45 6.61
CA GLN A 62 -2.46 -4.84 6.88
C GLN A 62 -3.68 -5.79 6.98
N GLN A 63 -4.82 -5.26 7.44
CA GLN A 63 -6.10 -5.99 7.47
C GLN A 63 -7.12 -5.25 6.60
N PRO A 64 -7.40 -5.79 5.42
CA PRO A 64 -8.35 -5.19 4.49
C PRO A 64 -9.78 -5.15 5.04
N GLN A 65 -10.55 -4.14 4.65
CA GLN A 65 -11.98 -4.04 4.93
C GLN A 65 -12.76 -4.13 3.62
N TRP A 66 -13.73 -5.04 3.56
CA TRP A 66 -14.49 -5.33 2.35
C TRP A 66 -15.93 -4.85 2.45
N ILE A 67 -16.52 -4.66 1.29
CA ILE A 67 -17.98 -4.64 1.15
C ILE A 67 -18.41 -6.08 0.87
N SER A 68 -18.79 -6.82 1.91
CA SER A 68 -18.97 -8.28 1.89
C SER A 68 -20.02 -8.80 0.90
N TYR A 69 -20.98 -7.96 0.50
CA TYR A 69 -22.09 -8.30 -0.41
C TYR A 69 -21.85 -7.85 -1.86
N MET A 70 -20.67 -7.28 -2.16
CA MET A 70 -20.30 -6.85 -3.51
C MET A 70 -19.20 -7.75 -4.05
N SER A 71 -19.31 -8.12 -5.33
CA SER A 71 -18.27 -8.86 -6.04
C SER A 71 -16.99 -8.02 -6.21
N LEU A 72 -15.87 -8.67 -6.53
CA LEU A 72 -14.62 -7.97 -6.79
C LEU A 72 -14.78 -6.94 -7.93
N ARG A 73 -15.45 -7.33 -9.00
CA ARG A 73 -15.72 -6.45 -10.14
C ARG A 73 -16.46 -5.19 -9.72
N GLU A 74 -17.53 -5.35 -8.95
CA GLU A 74 -18.33 -4.22 -8.47
C GLU A 74 -17.49 -3.29 -7.61
N GLN A 75 -16.71 -3.83 -6.68
CA GLN A 75 -15.85 -3.04 -5.80
C GLN A 75 -14.75 -2.32 -6.60
N LEU A 76 -14.00 -3.02 -7.46
CA LEU A 76 -12.95 -2.42 -8.29
C LEU A 76 -13.49 -1.35 -9.25
N SER A 77 -14.72 -1.53 -9.74
CA SER A 77 -15.37 -0.54 -10.60
C SER A 77 -15.69 0.79 -9.91
N MET A 78 -15.61 0.83 -8.58
CA MET A 78 -15.75 2.06 -7.79
C MET A 78 -14.48 2.91 -7.79
N THR A 79 -13.34 2.36 -8.17
CA THR A 79 -12.10 3.13 -8.31
C THR A 79 -12.21 4.11 -9.48
N VAL A 80 -11.52 5.24 -9.38
CA VAL A 80 -11.63 6.32 -10.37
C VAL A 80 -10.95 5.94 -11.69
N ASP A 81 -9.87 5.17 -11.63
CA ASP A 81 -9.09 4.77 -12.79
C ASP A 81 -9.58 3.42 -13.34
N LYS A 82 -9.90 3.39 -14.64
CA LYS A 82 -10.29 2.15 -15.33
C LYS A 82 -9.13 1.17 -15.55
N THR A 83 -7.93 1.49 -15.13
CA THR A 83 -6.76 0.60 -15.19
C THR A 83 -6.82 -0.56 -14.21
N TRP A 84 -7.78 -0.55 -13.26
CA TRP A 84 -7.94 -1.61 -12.28
C TRP A 84 -8.03 -3.01 -12.92
N GLU A 85 -8.68 -3.12 -14.08
CA GLU A 85 -8.87 -4.40 -14.75
C GLU A 85 -7.53 -5.01 -15.20
N SER A 86 -6.67 -4.22 -15.83
CA SER A 86 -5.34 -4.68 -16.26
C SER A 86 -4.44 -5.02 -15.07
N ILE A 87 -4.50 -4.26 -13.99
CA ILE A 87 -3.76 -4.53 -12.76
C ILE A 87 -4.26 -5.84 -12.13
N ALA A 88 -5.57 -6.02 -12.02
CA ALA A 88 -6.19 -7.20 -11.45
C ALA A 88 -5.89 -8.48 -12.26
N ILE A 89 -5.92 -8.40 -13.59
CA ILE A 89 -5.52 -9.50 -14.50
C ILE A 89 -4.04 -9.86 -14.30
N THR A 90 -3.15 -8.87 -14.21
CA THR A 90 -1.72 -9.11 -13.94
C THR A 90 -1.50 -9.79 -12.60
N LEU A 91 -2.39 -9.55 -11.63
CA LEU A 91 -2.40 -10.21 -10.33
C LEU A 91 -3.19 -11.53 -10.31
N GLY A 92 -3.63 -12.06 -11.46
CA GLY A 92 -4.32 -13.35 -11.59
C GLY A 92 -5.69 -13.38 -10.93
N LEU A 93 -6.45 -12.30 -11.02
CA LEU A 93 -7.79 -12.18 -10.44
C LEU A 93 -8.91 -12.30 -11.50
N GLU A 94 -8.59 -12.52 -12.78
CA GLU A 94 -9.55 -12.55 -13.88
C GLU A 94 -10.70 -13.53 -13.63
N ASP A 95 -10.39 -14.77 -13.24
CA ASP A 95 -11.37 -15.82 -12.94
C ASP A 95 -12.15 -15.60 -11.62
N HIS A 96 -11.86 -14.49 -10.92
CA HIS A 96 -12.39 -14.23 -9.58
C HIS A 96 -13.24 -12.96 -9.52
N PHE A 97 -13.41 -12.26 -10.63
CA PHE A 97 -14.10 -10.96 -10.65
C PHE A 97 -15.54 -11.00 -10.14
N ASP A 98 -16.23 -12.11 -10.34
CA ASP A 98 -17.64 -12.26 -9.93
C ASP A 98 -17.79 -12.90 -8.55
N LYS A 99 -16.68 -13.20 -7.87
CA LYS A 99 -16.69 -13.74 -6.50
C LYS A 99 -16.88 -12.64 -5.46
N LEU A 100 -17.44 -13.03 -4.32
CA LEU A 100 -17.46 -12.21 -3.11
C LEU A 100 -16.12 -12.33 -2.37
N PRO A 101 -15.74 -11.33 -1.55
CA PRO A 101 -14.48 -11.35 -0.82
C PRO A 101 -14.26 -12.60 0.06
N ASP A 102 -15.31 -13.09 0.69
CA ASP A 102 -15.26 -14.28 1.57
C ASP A 102 -15.01 -15.60 0.81
N GLU A 103 -15.16 -15.59 -0.52
CA GLU A 103 -14.88 -16.74 -1.38
C GLU A 103 -13.41 -16.79 -1.84
N LEU A 104 -12.62 -15.81 -1.45
CA LEU A 104 -11.21 -15.67 -1.84
C LEU A 104 -10.29 -16.23 -0.76
N SER A 105 -9.18 -16.83 -1.19
CA SER A 105 -8.05 -17.10 -0.28
C SER A 105 -7.41 -15.79 0.22
N ILE A 106 -6.68 -15.85 1.33
CA ILE A 106 -6.00 -14.68 1.90
C ILE A 106 -5.06 -14.02 0.86
N GLY A 107 -4.30 -14.82 0.09
CA GLY A 107 -3.44 -14.29 -0.96
C GLY A 107 -4.22 -13.64 -2.12
N GLN A 108 -5.40 -14.19 -2.49
CA GLN A 108 -6.27 -13.56 -3.48
C GLN A 108 -6.87 -12.25 -2.95
N GLN A 109 -7.25 -12.21 -1.70
CA GLN A 109 -7.71 -11.00 -1.03
C GLN A 109 -6.61 -9.94 -1.02
N GLN A 110 -5.38 -10.30 -0.70
CA GLN A 110 -4.26 -9.35 -0.71
C GLN A 110 -3.99 -8.79 -2.10
N ARG A 111 -4.00 -9.65 -3.14
CA ARG A 111 -3.85 -9.22 -4.55
C ARG A 111 -4.99 -8.30 -5.00
N PHE A 112 -6.22 -8.57 -4.57
CA PHE A 112 -7.36 -7.70 -4.85
C PHE A 112 -7.17 -6.30 -4.25
N TRP A 113 -6.77 -6.21 -2.97
CA TRP A 113 -6.50 -4.92 -2.33
C TRP A 113 -5.36 -4.16 -2.99
N LEU A 114 -4.34 -4.88 -3.42
CA LEU A 114 -3.25 -4.27 -4.15
C LEU A 114 -3.74 -3.67 -5.48
N ALA A 115 -4.59 -4.39 -6.22
CA ALA A 115 -5.21 -3.88 -7.45
C ALA A 115 -6.06 -2.64 -7.16
N TRP A 116 -6.87 -2.66 -6.11
CA TRP A 116 -7.69 -1.53 -5.70
C TRP A 116 -6.84 -0.28 -5.45
N VAL A 117 -5.87 -0.38 -4.55
CA VAL A 117 -5.09 0.77 -4.09
C VAL A 117 -4.22 1.35 -5.21
N LEU A 118 -3.67 0.51 -6.10
CA LEU A 118 -2.90 0.96 -7.26
C LEU A 118 -3.77 1.65 -8.33
N ALA A 119 -5.08 1.36 -8.37
CA ALA A 119 -6.03 1.99 -9.28
C ALA A 119 -6.67 3.27 -8.71
N GLU A 120 -6.34 3.66 -7.48
CA GLU A 120 -6.83 4.91 -6.91
C GLU A 120 -6.14 6.13 -7.53
N ASP A 121 -6.93 7.17 -7.78
CA ASP A 121 -6.40 8.48 -8.20
C ASP A 121 -5.79 9.21 -6.98
N ALA A 122 -4.64 8.71 -6.53
CA ALA A 122 -3.90 9.25 -5.39
C ALA A 122 -2.49 9.65 -5.79
N GLN A 123 -1.96 10.67 -5.13
CA GLN A 123 -0.57 11.11 -5.30
C GLN A 123 0.39 10.25 -4.47
N TRP A 124 -0.09 9.76 -3.31
CA TRP A 124 0.67 8.91 -2.42
C TRP A 124 -0.04 7.56 -2.29
N ILE A 125 0.63 6.50 -2.66
CA ILE A 125 0.19 5.11 -2.48
C ILE A 125 0.97 4.54 -1.29
N LEU A 126 0.24 4.10 -0.27
CA LEU A 126 0.80 3.62 0.99
C LEU A 126 0.47 2.15 1.15
N LEU A 127 1.49 1.28 1.23
CA LEU A 127 1.32 -0.16 1.27
C LEU A 127 1.93 -0.73 2.55
N ASP A 128 1.11 -1.42 3.36
CA ASP A 128 1.55 -2.08 4.58
C ASP A 128 1.66 -3.59 4.35
N GLU A 129 2.90 -4.09 4.23
CA GLU A 129 3.25 -5.50 4.00
C GLU A 129 2.53 -6.11 2.77
N PRO A 130 2.60 -5.50 1.57
CA PRO A 130 1.75 -5.87 0.43
C PRO A 130 2.01 -7.27 -0.13
N THR A 131 3.14 -7.90 0.21
CA THR A 131 3.52 -9.23 -0.30
C THR A 131 3.52 -10.32 0.77
N SER A 132 3.12 -10.01 2.01
CA SER A 132 3.28 -10.92 3.17
C SER A 132 2.48 -12.22 3.08
N ALA A 133 1.33 -12.24 2.39
CA ALA A 133 0.49 -13.43 2.21
C ALA A 133 0.60 -14.01 0.78
N LEU A 134 1.56 -13.56 -0.01
CA LEU A 134 1.77 -14.02 -1.39
C LEU A 134 2.87 -15.08 -1.45
N ASP A 135 2.64 -16.10 -2.27
CA ASP A 135 3.72 -17.01 -2.69
C ASP A 135 4.74 -16.27 -3.56
N ASP A 136 5.82 -16.95 -3.93
CA ASP A 136 6.94 -16.31 -4.65
C ASP A 136 6.53 -15.77 -6.02
N ASP A 137 5.69 -16.50 -6.76
CA ASP A 137 5.28 -16.10 -8.11
C ASP A 137 4.42 -14.82 -8.05
N TRP A 138 3.44 -14.77 -7.15
CA TRP A 138 2.59 -13.59 -6.99
C TRP A 138 3.32 -12.41 -6.35
N ALA A 139 4.27 -12.65 -5.46
CA ALA A 139 5.10 -11.58 -4.93
C ALA A 139 5.99 -10.96 -6.02
N LEU A 140 6.59 -11.76 -6.91
CA LEU A 140 7.35 -11.27 -8.05
C LEU A 140 6.46 -10.49 -9.05
N ALA A 141 5.23 -10.96 -9.29
CA ALA A 141 4.27 -10.22 -10.10
C ALA A 141 3.91 -8.86 -9.49
N ALA A 142 3.69 -8.80 -8.18
CA ALA A 142 3.45 -7.54 -7.47
C ALA A 142 4.66 -6.60 -7.54
N ILE A 143 5.88 -7.11 -7.38
CA ILE A 143 7.12 -6.33 -7.50
C ILE A 143 7.25 -5.75 -8.92
N ALA A 144 6.97 -6.55 -9.96
CA ALA A 144 6.98 -6.07 -11.34
C ALA A 144 5.96 -4.95 -11.57
N LEU A 145 4.76 -5.05 -10.97
CA LEU A 145 3.76 -3.98 -10.99
C LEU A 145 4.23 -2.70 -10.30
N PHE A 146 4.96 -2.78 -9.19
CA PHE A 146 5.51 -1.59 -8.53
C PHE A 146 6.52 -0.88 -9.42
N VAL A 147 7.38 -1.63 -10.11
CA VAL A 147 8.35 -1.09 -11.07
C VAL A 147 7.63 -0.42 -12.24
N GLN A 148 6.59 -1.08 -12.78
CA GLN A 148 5.78 -0.54 -13.85
C GLN A 148 5.06 0.73 -13.40
N PHE A 149 4.40 0.72 -12.23
CA PHE A 149 3.72 1.87 -11.64
C PHE A 149 4.65 3.08 -11.51
N ARG A 150 5.88 2.88 -11.03
CA ARG A 150 6.88 3.95 -10.97
C ARG A 150 7.21 4.53 -12.35
N SER A 151 7.30 3.68 -13.37
CA SER A 151 7.58 4.10 -14.75
C SER A 151 6.42 4.91 -15.34
N ASP A 152 5.19 4.47 -15.11
CA ASP A 152 3.99 5.09 -15.66
C ASP A 152 3.61 6.39 -14.94
N TYR A 153 3.92 6.47 -13.64
CA TYR A 153 3.59 7.59 -12.76
C TYR A 153 4.82 8.15 -12.03
N PRO A 154 5.79 8.74 -12.74
CA PRO A 154 7.09 9.14 -12.17
C PRO A 154 7.00 10.18 -11.06
N ASN A 155 5.90 10.94 -10.99
CA ASN A 155 5.67 11.99 -9.99
C ASN A 155 4.87 11.49 -8.78
N LYS A 156 4.35 10.26 -8.81
CA LYS A 156 3.64 9.66 -7.67
C LYS A 156 4.64 9.06 -6.68
N LYS A 157 4.21 8.93 -5.43
CA LYS A 157 5.00 8.32 -4.35
C LYS A 157 4.38 6.98 -3.97
N LEU A 158 5.20 5.94 -4.01
CA LEU A 158 4.84 4.61 -3.57
C LEU A 158 5.66 4.27 -2.32
N ILE A 159 5.01 4.27 -1.16
CA ILE A 159 5.65 4.01 0.13
C ILE A 159 5.25 2.63 0.60
N ILE A 160 6.23 1.75 0.74
CA ILE A 160 6.03 0.34 1.06
C ILE A 160 6.71 0.03 2.40
N VAL A 161 5.91 -0.29 3.40
CA VAL A 161 6.39 -0.92 4.63
C VAL A 161 6.55 -2.41 4.35
N THR A 162 7.74 -2.97 4.61
CA THR A 162 7.99 -4.37 4.33
C THR A 162 9.14 -4.97 5.15
N HIS A 163 9.05 -6.28 5.35
CA HIS A 163 10.13 -7.18 5.78
C HIS A 163 10.54 -8.15 4.66
N ASP A 164 9.91 -8.06 3.49
CA ASP A 164 10.14 -8.98 2.39
C ASP A 164 11.51 -8.73 1.75
N ILE A 165 12.38 -9.74 1.84
CA ILE A 165 13.74 -9.68 1.30
C ILE A 165 13.76 -9.52 -0.22
N ARG A 166 12.72 -10.00 -0.93
CA ARG A 166 12.60 -9.87 -2.39
C ARG A 166 12.48 -8.40 -2.80
N LEU A 167 11.71 -7.60 -2.06
CA LEU A 167 11.61 -6.16 -2.25
C LEU A 167 12.92 -5.45 -1.92
N LEU A 168 13.60 -5.86 -0.84
CA LEU A 168 14.83 -5.23 -0.39
C LEU A 168 16.02 -5.50 -1.32
N GLN A 169 16.10 -6.71 -1.90
CA GLN A 169 17.17 -7.11 -2.82
C GLN A 169 16.92 -6.71 -4.27
N GLY A 170 15.66 -6.46 -4.64
CA GLY A 170 15.23 -6.22 -6.01
C GLY A 170 15.66 -4.87 -6.61
N ALA A 171 16.39 -4.02 -5.90
CA ALA A 171 16.82 -2.69 -6.34
C ALA A 171 15.68 -1.84 -6.96
N ILE A 172 14.45 -2.05 -6.50
CA ILE A 172 13.27 -1.35 -7.00
C ILE A 172 13.10 0.04 -6.39
N GLN A 173 13.67 0.25 -5.20
CA GLN A 173 13.52 1.49 -4.44
C GLN A 173 14.40 2.61 -4.97
N ASN A 174 13.84 3.83 -4.93
CA ASN A 174 14.62 5.06 -5.08
C ASN A 174 15.18 5.52 -3.73
N HIS A 175 14.52 5.13 -2.65
CA HIS A 175 14.86 5.54 -1.29
C HIS A 175 14.55 4.42 -0.28
N HIS A 176 15.33 4.38 0.81
CA HIS A 176 15.15 3.42 1.89
C HIS A 176 15.23 4.13 3.24
N ILE A 177 14.23 3.90 4.08
CA ILE A 177 14.14 4.42 5.45
C ILE A 177 14.16 3.21 6.39
N ALA A 178 15.14 3.17 7.28
CA ALA A 178 15.19 2.23 8.39
C ALA A 178 14.76 2.96 9.68
N LEU A 179 13.70 2.45 10.35
CA LEU A 179 13.17 2.97 11.60
C LEU A 179 13.72 2.24 12.81
#